data_2760a656c1069ec567c998092044c73b
#
_entry.id   2760a656c1069ec567c998092044c73b
#
_cell.length_a   1.000
_cell.length_b   1.000
_cell.length_c   1.000
_cell.angle_alpha   90.00
_cell.angle_beta   90.00
_cell.angle_gamma   90.00
#
_symmetry.space_group_name_H-M   'P 1'
#
loop_
_entity.id
_entity.type
_entity.pdbx_description
1 polymer ?
#
loop_
_entity_poly.entity_id
_entity_poly.type
_entity_poly.pdbx_seq_one_letter_code
_entity_poly.pdbx_strand_id
1 'polypeptide(L)'
;MSEHGQDVSDWWRTEIIDMAPGRINLRGTPIEELIGNVSFAQMIWLMLRADLPSEDQAKLLECALVAAVDHGPQAPSIAAARMAVTCGLGLNGALSSAVNMLDDVHGGAGEQAVELYHNIAA
;
A
#
# COMPACT_ATOMS: atom_id res chain seq x y z
N MET A 1 8.78 39.16 11.80
CA MET A 1 9.51 37.94 11.39
C MET A 1 8.45 36.96 10.92
N SER A 2 8.19 36.94 9.62
CA SER A 2 7.16 36.13 8.99
C SER A 2 7.72 34.74 8.74
N GLU A 3 7.27 33.77 9.53
CA GLU A 3 7.52 32.37 9.30
C GLU A 3 6.89 31.93 7.98
N HIS A 4 7.65 31.25 7.23
CA HIS A 4 7.44 30.65 5.92
C HIS A 4 6.00 30.17 5.71
N GLY A 5 5.22 30.96 4.97
CA GLY A 5 4.03 30.42 4.33
C GLY A 5 4.47 29.41 3.28
N GLN A 6 4.40 28.13 3.58
CA GLN A 6 4.42 27.10 2.54
C GLN A 6 3.35 27.49 1.53
N ASP A 7 3.73 27.60 0.26
CA ASP A 7 2.77 27.84 -0.80
C ASP A 7 1.72 26.71 -0.75
N VAL A 8 0.45 27.07 -0.77
CA VAL A 8 -0.66 26.10 -0.75
C VAL A 8 -0.53 25.08 -1.87
N SER A 9 0.10 25.44 -2.98
CA SER A 9 0.43 24.53 -4.08
C SER A 9 1.37 23.40 -3.66
N ASP A 10 2.32 23.64 -2.75
CA ASP A 10 3.25 22.62 -2.28
C ASP A 10 2.58 21.55 -1.41
N TRP A 11 1.47 21.87 -0.75
CA TRP A 11 0.69 20.91 0.02
C TRP A 11 0.10 19.79 -0.84
N TRP A 12 -0.25 20.10 -2.09
CA TRP A 12 -0.86 19.15 -3.03
C TRP A 12 0.15 18.49 -3.96
N ARG A 13 1.42 18.85 -3.84
CA ARG A 13 2.48 18.28 -4.67
C ARG A 13 2.80 16.85 -4.24
N THR A 14 2.96 15.98 -5.23
CA THR A 14 3.34 14.57 -5.04
C THR A 14 4.30 14.14 -6.13
N GLU A 15 5.19 13.21 -5.83
CA GLU A 15 6.06 12.54 -6.81
C GLU A 15 5.42 11.27 -7.38
N ILE A 16 4.22 10.91 -6.92
CA ILE A 16 3.56 9.66 -7.30
C ILE A 16 2.81 9.82 -8.61
N ILE A 17 2.08 10.93 -8.76
CA ILE A 17 1.24 11.17 -9.91
C ILE A 17 1.47 12.58 -10.48
N ASP A 18 1.59 12.66 -11.82
CA ASP A 18 1.48 13.90 -12.58
C ASP A 18 0.24 13.80 -13.47
N MET A 19 -0.75 14.65 -13.21
CA MET A 19 -2.05 14.61 -13.85
C MET A 19 -2.44 15.98 -14.42
N ALA A 20 -2.80 15.99 -15.70
CA ALA A 20 -3.39 17.13 -16.40
C ALA A 20 -4.48 16.63 -17.37
N PRO A 21 -5.33 17.49 -17.91
CA PRO A 21 -6.27 17.08 -18.95
C PRO A 21 -5.58 16.34 -20.10
N GLY A 22 -5.99 15.09 -20.33
CA GLY A 22 -5.43 14.23 -21.38
C GLY A 22 -4.05 13.60 -21.07
N ARG A 23 -3.55 13.73 -19.84
CA ARG A 23 -2.27 13.15 -19.40
C ARG A 23 -2.37 12.66 -17.96
N ILE A 24 -2.02 11.39 -17.74
CA ILE A 24 -1.85 10.80 -16.41
C ILE A 24 -0.55 10.00 -16.43
N ASN A 25 0.43 10.42 -15.65
CA ASN A 25 1.67 9.68 -15.45
C ASN A 25 1.76 9.20 -14.00
N LEU A 26 2.07 7.93 -13.80
CA LEU A 26 2.29 7.31 -12.49
C LEU A 26 3.78 7.00 -12.36
N ARG A 27 4.44 7.63 -11.37
CA ARG A 27 5.90 7.55 -11.23
C ARG A 27 6.65 7.84 -12.54
N GLY A 28 6.14 8.81 -13.33
CA GLY A 28 6.72 9.21 -14.61
C GLY A 28 6.33 8.36 -15.82
N THR A 29 5.64 7.24 -15.63
CA THR A 29 5.20 6.35 -16.71
C THR A 29 3.76 6.69 -17.11
N PRO A 30 3.45 6.91 -18.40
CA PRO A 30 2.09 7.11 -18.89
C PRO A 30 1.17 5.94 -18.50
N ILE A 31 -0.05 6.25 -18.03
CA ILE A 31 -0.98 5.22 -17.56
C ILE A 31 -1.38 4.24 -18.68
N GLU A 32 -1.46 4.72 -19.91
CA GLU A 32 -1.75 3.91 -21.09
C GLU A 32 -0.67 2.86 -21.40
N GLU A 33 0.58 3.07 -20.95
CA GLU A 33 1.65 2.09 -21.05
C GLU A 33 1.58 1.05 -19.93
N LEU A 34 0.91 1.35 -18.84
CA LEU A 34 0.75 0.46 -17.70
C LEU A 34 -0.49 -0.44 -17.82
N ILE A 35 -1.61 0.11 -18.29
CA ILE A 35 -2.87 -0.62 -18.43
C ILE A 35 -2.70 -1.79 -19.40
N GLY A 36 -2.93 -3.01 -18.91
CA GLY A 36 -2.83 -4.24 -19.69
C GLY A 36 -1.42 -4.79 -19.87
N ASN A 37 -0.37 -4.04 -19.44
CA ASN A 37 1.02 -4.45 -19.59
C ASN A 37 1.70 -4.81 -18.27
N VAL A 38 1.14 -4.37 -17.13
CA VAL A 38 1.70 -4.68 -15.81
C VAL A 38 0.66 -5.40 -14.94
N SER A 39 1.13 -6.31 -14.07
CA SER A 39 0.30 -6.95 -13.07
C SER A 39 0.01 -5.99 -11.89
N PHE A 40 -0.97 -6.35 -11.04
CA PHE A 40 -1.26 -5.54 -9.86
C PHE A 40 -0.08 -5.52 -8.86
N ALA A 41 0.64 -6.63 -8.71
CA ALA A 41 1.86 -6.68 -7.89
C ALA A 41 2.96 -5.75 -8.44
N GLN A 42 3.16 -5.74 -9.77
CA GLN A 42 4.09 -4.80 -10.39
C GLN A 42 3.66 -3.34 -10.20
N MET A 43 2.36 -3.06 -10.25
CA MET A 43 1.83 -1.73 -10.00
C MET A 43 2.06 -1.28 -8.54
N ILE A 44 1.81 -2.15 -7.56
CA ILE A 44 2.12 -1.88 -6.15
C ILE A 44 3.61 -1.55 -5.99
N TRP A 45 4.49 -2.34 -6.61
CA TRP A 45 5.93 -2.12 -6.57
C TRP A 45 6.30 -0.76 -7.16
N LEU A 46 5.81 -0.44 -8.36
CA LEU A 46 6.06 0.85 -9.02
C LEU A 46 5.66 2.02 -8.13
N MET A 47 4.49 1.96 -7.48
CA MET A 47 4.01 3.02 -6.61
C MET A 47 4.92 3.24 -5.39
N LEU A 48 5.50 2.17 -4.84
CA LEU A 48 6.35 2.22 -3.65
C LEU A 48 7.81 2.53 -3.97
N ARG A 49 8.35 1.97 -5.06
CA ARG A 49 9.78 2.00 -5.39
C ARG A 49 10.16 2.97 -6.50
N ALA A 50 9.17 3.45 -7.26
CA ALA A 50 9.32 4.33 -8.43
C ALA A 50 10.01 3.69 -9.66
N ASP A 51 10.21 2.38 -9.66
CA ASP A 51 10.73 1.57 -10.76
C ASP A 51 9.88 0.31 -10.94
N LEU A 52 9.91 -0.30 -12.10
CA LEU A 52 9.27 -1.60 -12.30
C LEU A 52 10.16 -2.73 -11.77
N PRO A 53 9.57 -3.72 -11.11
CA PRO A 53 10.31 -4.87 -10.59
C PRO A 53 10.75 -5.80 -11.73
N SER A 54 11.79 -6.61 -11.48
CA SER A 54 12.06 -7.78 -12.30
C SER A 54 10.90 -8.79 -12.20
N GLU A 55 10.85 -9.75 -13.13
CA GLU A 55 9.83 -10.82 -13.09
C GLU A 55 9.86 -11.61 -11.77
N ASP A 56 11.05 -11.90 -11.26
CA ASP A 56 11.21 -12.64 -10.01
C ASP A 56 10.79 -11.83 -8.78
N GLN A 57 11.09 -10.52 -8.77
CA GLN A 57 10.63 -9.61 -7.72
C GLN A 57 9.10 -9.46 -7.73
N ALA A 58 8.51 -9.33 -8.92
CA ALA A 58 7.06 -9.26 -9.07
C ALA A 58 6.38 -10.54 -8.57
N LYS A 59 6.91 -11.71 -8.95
CA LYS A 59 6.43 -13.01 -8.47
C LYS A 59 6.53 -13.16 -6.95
N LEU A 60 7.66 -12.76 -6.38
CA LEU A 60 7.86 -12.84 -4.93
C LEU A 60 6.84 -11.97 -4.19
N LEU A 61 6.64 -10.72 -4.64
CA LEU A 61 5.63 -9.83 -4.06
C LEU A 61 4.23 -10.41 -4.20
N GLU A 62 3.87 -10.96 -5.37
CA GLU A 62 2.58 -11.58 -5.58
C GLU A 62 2.35 -12.77 -4.64
N CYS A 63 3.36 -13.64 -4.45
CA CYS A 63 3.30 -14.74 -3.49
C CYS A 63 3.05 -14.23 -2.07
N ALA A 64 3.72 -13.16 -1.65
CA ALA A 64 3.51 -12.55 -0.34
C ALA A 64 2.09 -11.99 -0.18
N LEU A 65 1.56 -11.30 -1.20
CA LEU A 65 0.20 -10.77 -1.21
C LEU A 65 -0.85 -11.89 -1.16
N VAL A 66 -0.65 -12.97 -1.93
CA VAL A 66 -1.53 -14.13 -1.91
C VAL A 66 -1.51 -14.81 -0.55
N ALA A 67 -0.34 -14.98 0.06
CA ALA A 67 -0.21 -15.56 1.39
C ALA A 67 -0.88 -14.73 2.49
N ALA A 68 -0.97 -13.41 2.29
CA ALA A 68 -1.53 -12.48 3.25
C ALA A 68 -3.02 -12.13 3.00
N VAL A 69 -3.67 -12.78 2.02
CA VAL A 69 -5.00 -12.34 1.55
C VAL A 69 -6.11 -12.47 2.60
N ASP A 70 -6.04 -13.48 3.47
CA ASP A 70 -7.00 -13.66 4.56
C ASP A 70 -6.38 -14.51 5.70
N HIS A 71 -6.54 -14.07 6.94
CA HIS A 71 -6.09 -14.77 8.15
C HIS A 71 -7.23 -15.32 9.01
N GLY A 72 -8.43 -15.36 8.47
CA GLY A 72 -9.62 -15.90 9.13
C GLY A 72 -10.29 -14.91 10.10
N PRO A 73 -11.52 -15.26 10.55
CA PRO A 73 -12.38 -14.34 11.30
C PRO A 73 -11.88 -13.99 12.72
N GLN A 74 -10.90 -14.72 13.24
CA GLN A 74 -10.29 -14.50 14.54
C GLN A 74 -9.15 -13.48 14.52
N ALA A 75 -8.66 -13.08 13.34
CA ALA A 75 -7.65 -12.04 13.25
C ALA A 75 -8.20 -10.73 13.84
N PRO A 76 -7.45 -10.01 14.69
CA PRO A 76 -7.96 -8.84 15.41
C PRO A 76 -8.61 -7.80 14.51
N SER A 77 -7.99 -7.48 13.37
CA SER A 77 -8.55 -6.51 12.39
C SER A 77 -9.88 -6.99 11.80
N ILE A 78 -9.97 -8.26 11.43
CA ILE A 78 -11.19 -8.85 10.86
C ILE A 78 -12.28 -8.92 11.92
N ALA A 79 -11.95 -9.30 13.16
CA ALA A 79 -12.88 -9.32 14.26
C ALA A 79 -13.42 -7.90 14.56
N ALA A 80 -12.57 -6.87 14.57
CA ALA A 80 -12.96 -5.48 14.74
C ALA A 80 -13.90 -5.00 13.63
N ALA A 81 -13.58 -5.31 12.36
CA ALA A 81 -14.45 -4.97 11.23
C ALA A 81 -15.84 -5.61 11.36
N ARG A 82 -15.90 -6.88 11.69
CA ARG A 82 -17.17 -7.61 11.87
C ARG A 82 -17.99 -7.03 13.03
N MET A 83 -17.33 -6.69 14.13
CA MET A 83 -17.98 -6.07 15.29
C MET A 83 -18.53 -4.67 14.96
N ALA A 84 -17.76 -3.88 14.20
CA ALA A 84 -18.18 -2.56 13.72
C ALA A 84 -19.48 -2.63 12.91
N VAL A 85 -19.62 -3.62 12.03
CA VAL A 85 -20.85 -3.84 11.26
C VAL A 85 -22.03 -4.16 12.16
N THR A 86 -21.87 -4.97 13.20
CA THR A 86 -22.95 -5.27 14.17
C THR A 86 -23.37 -4.05 14.97
N CYS A 87 -22.51 -3.04 15.10
CA CYS A 87 -22.82 -1.75 15.70
C CYS A 87 -23.50 -0.77 14.72
N GLY A 88 -23.75 -1.19 13.48
CA GLY A 88 -24.43 -0.38 12.46
C GLY A 88 -23.51 0.47 11.59
N LEU A 89 -22.17 0.27 11.64
CA LEU A 89 -21.25 0.98 10.75
C LEU A 89 -21.36 0.41 9.32
N GLY A 90 -21.29 1.30 8.34
CA GLY A 90 -21.15 0.91 6.93
C GLY A 90 -19.78 0.32 6.61
N LEU A 91 -19.60 -0.16 5.38
CA LEU A 91 -18.36 -0.80 4.93
C LEU A 91 -17.11 0.07 5.14
N ASN A 92 -17.20 1.36 4.87
CA ASN A 92 -16.11 2.32 5.08
C ASN A 92 -15.70 2.41 6.56
N GLY A 93 -16.64 2.46 7.48
CA GLY A 93 -16.38 2.48 8.93
C GLY A 93 -15.80 1.15 9.43
N ALA A 94 -16.28 0.03 8.90
CA ALA A 94 -15.75 -1.29 9.22
C ALA A 94 -14.30 -1.45 8.76
N LEU A 95 -13.99 -1.05 7.51
CA LEU A 95 -12.62 -1.06 6.98
C LEU A 95 -11.69 -0.12 7.76
N SER A 96 -12.16 1.08 8.10
CA SER A 96 -11.39 2.02 8.92
C SER A 96 -11.05 1.43 10.29
N SER A 97 -12.00 0.77 10.94
CA SER A 97 -11.79 0.09 12.23
C SER A 97 -10.76 -1.05 12.11
N ALA A 98 -10.81 -1.81 11.02
CA ALA A 98 -9.85 -2.89 10.76
C ALA A 98 -8.43 -2.35 10.53
N VAL A 99 -8.28 -1.35 9.67
CA VAL A 99 -6.97 -0.76 9.35
C VAL A 99 -6.34 -0.13 10.58
N ASN A 100 -7.14 0.49 11.46
CA ASN A 100 -6.66 1.10 12.70
C ASN A 100 -6.11 0.09 13.73
N MET A 101 -6.32 -1.21 13.49
CA MET A 101 -5.74 -2.30 14.30
C MET A 101 -4.36 -2.76 13.82
N LEU A 102 -3.92 -2.29 12.63
CA LEU A 102 -2.66 -2.70 12.03
C LEU A 102 -1.54 -1.79 12.54
N ASP A 103 -0.50 -2.40 13.11
CA ASP A 103 0.69 -1.73 13.61
C ASP A 103 1.81 -2.77 13.79
N ASP A 104 2.86 -2.47 14.53
CA ASP A 104 4.07 -3.27 14.72
C ASP A 104 3.79 -4.73 15.15
N VAL A 105 2.76 -4.97 15.93
CA VAL A 105 2.41 -6.32 16.40
C VAL A 105 1.44 -7.02 15.45
N HIS A 106 0.37 -6.33 15.04
CA HIS A 106 -0.64 -6.89 14.13
C HIS A 106 -0.44 -6.30 12.74
N GLY A 107 0.32 -6.99 11.90
CA GLY A 107 0.74 -6.56 10.57
C GLY A 107 2.26 -6.43 10.39
N GLY A 108 3.02 -6.20 11.46
CA GLY A 108 4.46 -5.99 11.43
C GLY A 108 5.35 -7.23 11.31
N ALA A 109 4.79 -8.44 11.35
CA ALA A 109 5.56 -9.69 11.31
C ALA A 109 6.43 -9.85 10.04
N GLY A 110 6.02 -9.27 8.93
CA GLY A 110 6.79 -9.27 7.68
C GLY A 110 8.10 -8.49 7.79
N GLU A 111 8.09 -7.34 8.44
CA GLU A 111 9.28 -6.52 8.69
C GLU A 111 10.28 -7.27 9.59
N GLN A 112 9.81 -7.84 10.68
CA GLN A 112 10.64 -8.65 11.58
C GLN A 112 11.27 -9.86 10.86
N ALA A 113 10.55 -10.50 9.95
CA ALA A 113 11.08 -11.60 9.15
C ALA A 113 12.20 -11.11 8.20
N VAL A 114 12.04 -9.96 7.57
CA VAL A 114 13.06 -9.36 6.70
C VAL A 114 14.32 -9.01 7.49
N GLU A 115 14.19 -8.41 8.67
CA GLU A 115 15.32 -8.13 9.56
C GLU A 115 16.09 -9.41 9.94
N LEU A 116 15.35 -10.49 10.27
CA LEU A 116 15.97 -11.76 10.56
C LEU A 116 16.76 -12.31 9.37
N TYR A 117 16.20 -12.25 8.15
CA TYR A 117 16.90 -12.69 6.94
C TYR A 117 18.14 -11.87 6.65
N HIS A 118 18.10 -10.55 6.84
CA HIS A 118 19.27 -9.70 6.70
C HIS A 118 20.39 -10.06 7.70
N ASN A 119 20.02 -10.34 8.95
CA ASN A 119 20.97 -10.74 9.98
C ASN A 119 21.61 -12.12 9.74
N ILE A 120 20.88 -13.03 9.08
CA ILE A 120 21.42 -14.36 8.71
C ILE A 120 22.35 -14.26 7.49
N ALA A 121 22.08 -13.33 6.57
CA ALA A 121 22.83 -13.15 5.32
C ALA A 121 24.11 -12.28 5.49
N ALA A 122 24.26 -11.57 6.60
CA ALA A 122 25.42 -10.73 6.93
C ALA A 122 26.56 -11.56 7.54
#